data_951fdd62da6562ed93e90cf45e5730ac
#
_entry.id   951fdd62da6562ed93e90cf45e5730ac
#
_cell.length_a   1.000
_cell.length_b   1.000
_cell.length_c   1.000
_cell.angle_alpha   90.00
_cell.angle_beta   90.00
_cell.angle_gamma   90.00
#
_symmetry.space_group_name_H-M   'P 1'
#
loop_
_entity.id
_entity.type
_entity.pdbx_description
1 polymer ?
#
loop_
_entity_poly.entity_id
_entity_poly.type
_entity_poly.pdbx_seq_one_letter_code
_entity_poly.pdbx_strand_id
1 'polypeptide(L)'
;MAERSVAVEVKIKGMKWEDFNDNEYIENLVNELKENGQNVVVGKFDELINWGRSNSLWPLTFATSCCGIEFISLGAARYDMARFGFEVARSSPRQADFMMVAGTIVHRMAPVFRRLYEQLAEPKYVIAVGGCAISGGPFKNSYHVVTGIDKVVPVDVYIPGCPP
;
A
#
# COMPACT_ATOMS: atom_id res chain seq x y z
N MET A 1 12.08 -7.82 15.33
CA MET A 1 12.50 -6.85 14.30
C MET A 1 12.27 -5.48 14.89
N ALA A 2 13.31 -4.69 15.03
CA ALA A 2 13.29 -3.48 15.82
C ALA A 2 12.52 -2.35 15.11
N GLU A 3 11.50 -1.84 15.76
CA GLU A 3 10.84 -0.58 15.41
C GLU A 3 11.88 0.56 15.45
N ARG A 4 12.19 1.11 14.29
CA ARG A 4 12.89 2.40 14.24
C ARG A 4 11.87 3.50 14.40
N SER A 5 11.62 3.88 15.64
CA SER A 5 10.98 5.15 15.94
C SER A 5 11.91 6.28 15.48
N VAL A 6 11.49 7.01 14.46
CA VAL A 6 12.13 8.28 14.09
C VAL A 6 11.68 9.30 15.11
N ALA A 7 12.52 9.54 16.12
CA ALA A 7 12.31 10.59 17.10
C ALA A 7 12.59 11.94 16.43
N VAL A 8 11.54 12.67 16.10
CA VAL A 8 11.63 14.09 15.75
C VAL A 8 11.63 14.88 17.05
N GLU A 9 12.79 15.40 17.44
CA GLU A 9 12.92 16.28 18.60
C GLU A 9 12.27 17.64 18.31
N VAL A 10 11.00 17.78 18.64
CA VAL A 10 10.36 19.09 18.76
C VAL A 10 10.55 19.59 20.18
N LYS A 11 11.53 20.46 20.36
CA LYS A 11 11.86 21.08 21.65
C LYS A 11 10.81 22.15 21.98
N ILE A 12 9.70 21.76 22.58
CA ILE A 12 8.82 22.70 23.27
C ILE A 12 9.45 22.92 24.64
N LYS A 13 9.66 24.19 25.00
CA LYS A 13 10.43 24.68 26.14
C LYS A 13 10.05 23.93 27.44
N GLY A 14 10.87 22.97 27.86
CA GLY A 14 10.78 22.32 29.18
C GLY A 14 10.11 20.93 29.24
N MET A 15 9.58 20.37 28.14
CA MET A 15 8.95 19.06 28.11
C MET A 15 9.85 17.99 27.45
N LYS A 16 9.86 16.79 28.04
CA LYS A 16 10.47 15.61 27.46
C LYS A 16 9.42 14.84 26.66
N TRP A 17 9.83 14.15 25.61
CA TRP A 17 8.95 13.29 24.79
C TRP A 17 8.26 12.17 25.58
N GLU A 18 8.87 11.74 26.67
CA GLU A 18 8.33 10.72 27.58
C GLU A 18 7.01 11.17 28.22
N ASP A 19 6.88 12.50 28.50
CA ASP A 19 5.70 13.10 29.11
C ASP A 19 4.51 13.20 28.12
N PHE A 20 4.77 13.10 26.79
CA PHE A 20 3.73 13.18 25.75
C PHE A 20 3.02 11.84 25.49
N ASN A 21 3.52 10.75 26.06
CA ASN A 21 2.98 9.41 25.84
C ASN A 21 1.97 8.98 26.91
N ASP A 22 1.80 9.78 27.95
CA ASP A 22 0.80 9.55 28.99
C ASP A 22 -0.57 10.08 28.54
N ASN A 23 -1.50 9.17 28.23
CA ASN A 23 -2.86 9.51 27.79
C ASN A 23 -3.56 10.46 28.78
N GLU A 24 -3.30 10.34 30.07
CA GLU A 24 -3.89 11.18 31.14
C GLU A 24 -3.41 12.63 31.05
N TYR A 25 -2.13 12.86 30.73
CA TYR A 25 -1.59 14.22 30.55
C TYR A 25 -2.20 14.92 29.33
N ILE A 26 -2.32 14.19 28.22
CA ILE A 26 -2.92 14.71 26.98
C ILE A 26 -4.39 15.05 27.19
N GLU A 27 -5.15 14.19 27.88
CA GLU A 27 -6.56 14.44 28.19
C GLU A 27 -6.76 15.68 29.06
N ASN A 28 -5.93 15.86 30.09
CA ASN A 28 -5.97 17.06 30.95
C ASN A 28 -5.67 18.33 30.16
N LEU A 29 -4.67 18.31 29.30
CA LEU A 29 -4.28 19.47 28.48
C LEU A 29 -5.36 19.79 27.43
N VAL A 30 -6.02 18.77 26.83
CA VAL A 30 -7.15 18.96 25.92
C VAL A 30 -8.35 19.58 26.63
N ASN A 31 -8.63 19.18 27.88
CA ASN A 31 -9.72 19.73 28.67
C ASN A 31 -9.46 21.20 29.05
N GLU A 32 -8.25 21.53 29.46
CA GLU A 32 -7.84 22.88 29.74
C GLU A 32 -7.94 23.82 28.52
N LEU A 33 -7.54 23.33 27.34
CA LEU A 33 -7.65 24.09 26.09
C LEU A 33 -9.11 24.28 25.65
N LYS A 34 -9.98 23.27 25.87
CA LYS A 34 -11.42 23.37 25.60
C LYS A 34 -12.10 24.42 26.54
N GLU A 35 -11.74 24.44 27.81
CA GLU A 35 -12.26 25.42 28.76
C GLU A 35 -11.86 26.87 28.36
N ASN A 36 -10.69 27.04 27.74
CA ASN A 36 -10.24 28.32 27.21
C ASN A 36 -10.86 28.68 25.83
N GLY A 37 -11.84 27.93 25.36
CA GLY A 37 -12.55 28.18 24.10
C GLY A 37 -11.76 27.90 22.83
N GLN A 38 -10.65 27.16 22.92
CA GLN A 38 -9.85 26.75 21.79
C GLN A 38 -10.31 25.36 21.28
N ASN A 39 -10.63 25.27 19.99
CA ASN A 39 -10.92 23.99 19.36
C ASN A 39 -9.61 23.27 19.04
N VAL A 40 -9.24 22.31 19.89
CA VAL A 40 -8.04 21.48 19.68
C VAL A 40 -8.47 20.06 19.34
N VAL A 41 -8.01 19.56 18.21
CA VAL A 41 -8.13 18.15 17.84
C VAL A 41 -6.79 17.50 18.11
N VAL A 42 -6.74 16.64 19.12
CA VAL A 42 -5.56 15.84 19.43
C VAL A 42 -5.74 14.47 18.82
N GLY A 43 -4.88 14.14 17.87
CA GLY A 43 -4.82 12.82 17.24
C GLY A 43 -3.42 12.25 17.34
N LYS A 44 -3.30 10.95 17.29
CA LYS A 44 -1.99 10.30 17.17
C LYS A 44 -1.39 10.62 15.81
N PHE A 45 -0.14 11.03 15.77
CA PHE A 45 0.57 11.38 14.54
C PHE A 45 0.60 10.20 13.54
N ASP A 46 0.71 8.98 14.05
CA ASP A 46 0.64 7.76 13.25
C ASP A 46 -0.72 7.56 12.56
N GLU A 47 -1.81 7.93 13.22
CA GLU A 47 -3.16 7.88 12.62
C GLU A 47 -3.29 8.87 11.47
N LEU A 48 -2.72 10.07 11.60
CA LEU A 48 -2.68 11.07 10.52
C LEU A 48 -1.86 10.59 9.33
N ILE A 49 -0.69 10.00 9.56
CA ILE A 49 0.14 9.42 8.50
C ILE A 49 -0.59 8.27 7.82
N ASN A 50 -1.21 7.38 8.57
CA ASN A 50 -1.94 6.24 8.03
C ASN A 50 -3.17 6.69 7.22
N TRP A 51 -3.88 7.72 7.69
CA TRP A 51 -4.96 8.35 6.94
C TRP A 51 -4.44 8.95 5.61
N GLY A 52 -3.33 9.68 5.65
CA GLY A 52 -2.70 10.25 4.45
C GLY A 52 -2.30 9.15 3.45
N ARG A 53 -1.68 8.06 3.93
CA ARG A 53 -1.31 6.91 3.09
C ARG A 53 -2.51 6.21 2.48
N SER A 54 -3.57 5.99 3.24
CA SER A 54 -4.78 5.31 2.75
C SER A 54 -5.48 6.07 1.63
N ASN A 55 -5.33 7.39 1.58
CA ASN A 55 -5.91 8.26 0.55
C ASN A 55 -4.94 8.60 -0.61
N SER A 56 -3.70 8.11 -0.57
CA SER A 56 -2.68 8.38 -1.60
C SER A 56 -1.72 7.19 -1.72
N LEU A 57 -2.24 6.03 -2.13
CA LEU A 57 -1.44 4.84 -2.38
C LEU A 57 -0.91 4.84 -3.82
N TRP A 58 0.39 4.67 -3.96
CA TRP A 58 1.05 4.67 -5.26
C TRP A 58 1.32 3.25 -5.75
N PRO A 59 0.65 2.81 -6.84
CA PRO A 59 0.82 1.48 -7.37
C PRO A 59 2.12 1.29 -8.15
N LEU A 60 2.81 0.18 -7.90
CA LEU A 60 3.73 -0.42 -8.85
C LEU A 60 2.92 -1.28 -9.80
N THR A 61 2.80 -0.84 -11.05
CA THR A 61 2.01 -1.53 -12.06
C THR A 61 2.83 -2.60 -12.75
N PHE A 62 2.38 -3.85 -12.66
CA PHE A 62 2.98 -4.95 -13.40
C PHE A 62 1.89 -5.74 -14.13
N ALA A 63 1.80 -5.49 -15.44
CA ALA A 63 0.77 -6.05 -16.30
C ALA A 63 1.41 -6.87 -17.43
N THR A 64 1.06 -8.15 -17.53
CA THR A 64 1.70 -9.10 -18.44
C THR A 64 0.79 -9.64 -19.53
N SER A 65 -0.53 -9.45 -19.43
CA SER A 65 -1.50 -9.95 -20.41
C SER A 65 -2.80 -9.15 -20.40
N CYS A 66 -3.94 -9.73 -20.80
CA CYS A 66 -5.21 -9.03 -20.98
C CYS A 66 -5.70 -8.27 -19.73
N CYS A 67 -5.43 -8.73 -18.52
CA CYS A 67 -5.72 -7.98 -17.30
C CYS A 67 -4.95 -6.65 -17.22
N GLY A 68 -3.86 -6.51 -17.98
CA GLY A 68 -3.14 -5.25 -18.13
C GLY A 68 -3.95 -4.18 -18.89
N ILE A 69 -4.74 -4.61 -19.87
CA ILE A 69 -5.64 -3.70 -20.61
C ILE A 69 -6.77 -3.22 -19.70
N GLU A 70 -7.30 -4.13 -18.88
CA GLU A 70 -8.29 -3.78 -17.85
C GLU A 70 -7.71 -2.77 -16.85
N PHE A 71 -6.47 -3.00 -16.44
CA PHE A 71 -5.76 -2.05 -15.56
C PHE A 71 -5.62 -0.66 -16.19
N ILE A 72 -5.33 -0.57 -17.49
CA ILE A 72 -5.29 0.71 -18.21
C ILE A 72 -6.69 1.36 -18.23
N SER A 73 -7.75 0.57 -18.37
CA SER A 73 -9.11 1.09 -18.37
C SER A 73 -9.55 1.63 -17.00
N LEU A 74 -9.01 1.10 -15.90
CA LEU A 74 -9.23 1.65 -14.55
C LEU A 74 -8.64 3.06 -14.37
N GLY A 75 -7.56 3.39 -15.08
CA GLY A 75 -6.99 4.74 -15.12
C GLY A 75 -7.68 5.66 -16.15
N ALA A 76 -8.62 5.13 -16.95
CA ALA A 76 -9.32 5.92 -17.95
C ALA A 76 -10.47 6.74 -17.33
N ALA A 77 -10.94 7.75 -18.06
CA ALA A 77 -11.90 8.76 -17.60
C ALA A 77 -13.23 8.19 -17.03
N ARG A 78 -13.62 6.97 -17.42
CA ARG A 78 -14.86 6.35 -16.94
C ARG A 78 -14.79 5.90 -15.49
N TYR A 79 -13.66 5.31 -15.09
CA TYR A 79 -13.47 4.75 -13.75
C TYR A 79 -12.59 5.62 -12.89
N ASP A 80 -11.52 6.14 -13.46
CA ASP A 80 -10.59 7.13 -12.91
C ASP A 80 -10.19 6.89 -11.46
N MET A 81 -9.21 6.02 -11.27
CA MET A 81 -8.65 5.70 -9.95
C MET A 81 -8.06 6.92 -9.23
N ALA A 82 -7.75 7.99 -9.97
CA ALA A 82 -7.22 9.25 -9.43
C ALA A 82 -8.14 9.86 -8.37
N ARG A 83 -9.45 9.76 -8.54
CA ARG A 83 -10.44 10.27 -7.57
C ARG A 83 -10.39 9.57 -6.19
N PHE A 84 -9.74 8.40 -6.12
CA PHE A 84 -9.50 7.67 -4.89
C PHE A 84 -8.06 7.84 -4.38
N GLY A 85 -7.25 8.68 -5.04
CA GLY A 85 -5.86 8.93 -4.67
C GLY A 85 -4.83 7.98 -5.30
N PHE A 86 -5.23 7.11 -6.23
CA PHE A 86 -4.36 6.09 -6.85
C PHE A 86 -3.85 6.49 -8.25
N GLU A 87 -3.65 7.77 -8.50
CA GLU A 87 -3.26 8.27 -9.83
C GLU A 87 -1.81 7.93 -10.20
N VAL A 88 -0.91 8.03 -9.23
CA VAL A 88 0.52 8.04 -9.52
C VAL A 88 1.07 6.63 -9.64
N ALA A 89 1.01 6.06 -10.86
CA ALA A 89 1.71 4.81 -11.17
C ALA A 89 3.24 5.02 -11.13
N ARG A 90 3.91 4.24 -10.29
CA ARG A 90 5.37 4.31 -10.15
C ARG A 90 6.04 3.15 -10.85
N SER A 91 7.07 3.45 -11.65
CA SER A 91 7.93 2.44 -12.26
C SER A 91 9.04 1.98 -11.31
N SER A 92 9.33 2.76 -10.27
CA SER A 92 10.31 2.40 -9.26
C SER A 92 9.64 1.74 -8.05
N PRO A 93 10.00 0.48 -7.72
CA PRO A 93 9.42 -0.20 -6.56
C PRO A 93 9.74 0.49 -5.23
N ARG A 94 10.84 1.22 -5.15
CA ARG A 94 11.23 1.97 -3.94
C ARG A 94 10.33 3.16 -3.61
N GLN A 95 9.53 3.61 -4.58
CA GLN A 95 8.60 4.73 -4.47
C GLN A 95 7.14 4.29 -4.52
N ALA A 96 6.88 3.00 -4.57
CA ALA A 96 5.54 2.43 -4.62
C ALA A 96 5.15 1.86 -3.26
N ASP A 97 3.87 1.98 -2.91
CA ASP A 97 3.31 1.49 -1.66
C ASP A 97 2.76 0.06 -1.81
N PHE A 98 2.30 -0.31 -3.00
CA PHE A 98 1.80 -1.64 -3.27
C PHE A 98 2.11 -2.11 -4.69
N MET A 99 2.18 -3.42 -4.88
CA MET A 99 2.38 -4.04 -6.18
C MET A 99 1.08 -4.64 -6.71
N MET A 100 0.66 -4.20 -7.89
CA MET A 100 -0.48 -4.78 -8.58
C MET A 100 0.02 -5.71 -9.68
N VAL A 101 -0.26 -7.01 -9.53
CA VAL A 101 0.14 -8.05 -10.49
C VAL A 101 -1.07 -8.46 -11.31
N ALA A 102 -1.09 -8.08 -12.57
CA ALA A 102 -2.19 -8.32 -13.49
C ALA A 102 -1.77 -9.20 -14.67
N GLY A 103 -2.34 -10.39 -14.78
CA GLY A 103 -2.15 -11.28 -15.92
C GLY A 103 -1.33 -12.54 -15.67
N THR A 104 -0.88 -13.17 -16.76
CA THR A 104 -0.18 -14.44 -16.73
C THR A 104 1.27 -14.28 -16.28
N ILE A 105 1.71 -15.12 -15.36
CA ILE A 105 3.05 -15.13 -14.82
C ILE A 105 3.80 -16.35 -15.33
N VAL A 106 4.89 -16.13 -16.05
CA VAL A 106 5.75 -17.21 -16.53
C VAL A 106 6.91 -17.47 -15.58
N HIS A 107 7.40 -18.71 -15.53
CA HIS A 107 8.51 -19.10 -14.66
C HIS A 107 9.76 -18.20 -14.80
N ARG A 108 10.03 -17.73 -16.02
CA ARG A 108 11.15 -16.80 -16.28
C ARG A 108 11.01 -15.45 -15.58
N MET A 109 9.77 -15.00 -15.37
CA MET A 109 9.48 -13.73 -14.72
C MET A 109 9.35 -13.84 -13.19
N ALA A 110 9.15 -15.04 -12.66
CA ALA A 110 9.00 -15.25 -11.23
C ALA A 110 10.15 -14.65 -10.38
N PRO A 111 11.44 -14.82 -10.75
CA PRO A 111 12.54 -14.18 -10.02
C PRO A 111 12.50 -12.64 -10.06
N VAL A 112 11.97 -12.08 -11.16
CA VAL A 112 11.82 -10.61 -11.30
C VAL A 112 10.76 -10.10 -10.33
N PHE A 113 9.59 -10.77 -10.25
CA PHE A 113 8.54 -10.43 -9.28
C PHE A 113 9.06 -10.47 -7.84
N ARG A 114 9.81 -11.51 -7.50
CA ARG A 114 10.42 -11.64 -6.18
C ARG A 114 11.35 -10.49 -5.86
N ARG A 115 12.21 -10.12 -6.80
CA ARG A 115 13.16 -9.01 -6.64
C ARG A 115 12.45 -7.67 -6.51
N LEU A 116 11.40 -7.43 -7.32
CA LEU A 116 10.60 -6.20 -7.22
C LEU A 116 9.89 -6.10 -5.86
N TYR A 117 9.33 -7.20 -5.38
CA TYR A 117 8.71 -7.27 -4.06
C TYR A 117 9.70 -6.95 -2.93
N GLU A 118 10.92 -7.46 -3.01
CA GLU A 118 11.97 -7.18 -2.02
C GLU A 118 12.42 -5.72 -2.03
N GLN A 119 12.27 -5.03 -3.17
CA GLN A 119 12.61 -3.62 -3.32
C GLN A 119 11.50 -2.65 -2.91
N LEU A 120 10.27 -3.13 -2.73
CA LEU A 120 9.18 -2.29 -2.23
C LEU A 120 9.48 -1.79 -0.82
N ALA A 121 9.05 -0.54 -0.55
CA ALA A 121 9.14 0.04 0.78
C ALA A 121 8.13 -0.59 1.74
N GLU A 122 8.45 -0.65 3.02
CA GLU A 122 7.51 -1.08 4.07
C GLU A 122 6.64 0.11 4.54
N PRO A 123 5.36 -0.10 4.83
CA PRO A 123 4.57 -1.33 4.64
C PRO A 123 4.24 -1.56 3.16
N LYS A 124 4.31 -2.81 2.71
CA LYS A 124 4.10 -3.20 1.32
C LYS A 124 2.95 -4.18 1.17
N TYR A 125 2.18 -4.03 0.11
CA TYR A 125 1.02 -4.86 -0.17
C TYR A 125 1.08 -5.41 -1.59
N VAL A 126 0.48 -6.58 -1.82
CA VAL A 126 0.41 -7.23 -3.12
C VAL A 126 -1.03 -7.56 -3.48
N ILE A 127 -1.47 -7.11 -4.64
CA ILE A 127 -2.80 -7.37 -5.18
C ILE A 127 -2.66 -8.25 -6.43
N ALA A 128 -3.25 -9.44 -6.40
CA ALA A 128 -3.31 -10.33 -7.54
C ALA A 128 -4.60 -10.10 -8.33
N VAL A 129 -4.48 -9.69 -9.59
CA VAL A 129 -5.61 -9.32 -10.46
C VAL A 129 -5.79 -10.35 -11.58
N GLY A 130 -6.97 -10.93 -11.61
CA GLY A 130 -7.40 -11.88 -12.63
C GLY A 130 -6.98 -13.32 -12.38
N GLY A 131 -7.70 -14.25 -12.99
CA GLY A 131 -7.55 -15.69 -12.79
C GLY A 131 -6.14 -16.21 -13.10
N CYS A 132 -5.41 -15.60 -14.04
CA CYS A 132 -4.04 -15.99 -14.37
C CYS A 132 -3.07 -15.70 -13.22
N ALA A 133 -3.18 -14.54 -12.58
CA ALA A 133 -2.35 -14.18 -11.41
C ALA A 133 -2.70 -15.01 -10.18
N ILE A 134 -3.97 -15.41 -10.03
CA ILE A 134 -4.48 -16.14 -8.86
C ILE A 134 -4.14 -17.63 -8.93
N SER A 135 -4.39 -18.28 -10.08
CA SER A 135 -4.32 -19.75 -10.20
C SER A 135 -3.74 -20.26 -11.52
N GLY A 136 -3.20 -19.37 -12.36
CA GLY A 136 -2.80 -19.68 -13.72
C GLY A 136 -3.95 -19.58 -14.74
N GLY A 137 -5.20 -19.46 -14.29
CA GLY A 137 -6.38 -19.29 -15.13
C GLY A 137 -6.50 -20.29 -16.28
N PRO A 138 -6.81 -19.83 -17.52
CA PRO A 138 -6.90 -20.69 -18.70
C PRO A 138 -5.58 -21.41 -19.03
N PHE A 139 -4.46 -20.91 -18.56
CA PHE A 139 -3.11 -21.41 -18.86
C PHE A 139 -2.52 -22.27 -17.75
N LYS A 140 -3.34 -22.71 -16.78
CA LYS A 140 -2.91 -23.47 -15.60
C LYS A 140 -2.09 -24.72 -15.94
N ASN A 141 -2.41 -25.39 -17.05
CA ASN A 141 -1.74 -26.63 -17.48
C ASN A 141 -0.51 -26.36 -18.36
N SER A 142 -0.13 -25.11 -18.60
CA SER A 142 1.05 -24.78 -19.39
C SER A 142 2.32 -24.98 -18.57
N TYR A 143 3.31 -25.61 -19.16
CA TYR A 143 4.61 -25.88 -18.53
C TYR A 143 5.45 -24.63 -18.24
N HIS A 144 5.10 -23.50 -18.84
CA HIS A 144 5.80 -22.24 -18.63
C HIS A 144 5.12 -21.32 -17.59
N VAL A 145 3.89 -21.59 -17.18
CA VAL A 145 3.09 -20.71 -16.36
C VAL A 145 3.16 -21.10 -14.89
N VAL A 146 3.39 -20.11 -14.04
CA VAL A 146 3.28 -20.24 -12.59
C VAL A 146 1.80 -20.26 -12.22
N THR A 147 1.36 -21.28 -11.50
CA THR A 147 -0.04 -21.47 -11.10
C THR A 147 -0.38 -20.66 -9.85
N GLY A 148 -0.23 -19.34 -9.91
CA GLY A 148 -0.49 -18.36 -8.87
C GLY A 148 0.74 -17.59 -8.43
N ILE A 149 0.60 -16.27 -8.27
CA ILE A 149 1.67 -15.38 -7.78
C ILE A 149 1.98 -15.63 -6.30
N ASP A 150 1.04 -16.17 -5.55
CA ASP A 150 1.19 -16.55 -4.13
C ASP A 150 2.36 -17.52 -3.89
N LYS A 151 2.75 -18.28 -4.90
CA LYS A 151 3.92 -19.16 -4.85
C LYS A 151 5.26 -18.44 -4.96
N VAL A 152 5.23 -17.18 -5.37
CA VAL A 152 6.43 -16.37 -5.59
C VAL A 152 6.55 -15.29 -4.52
N VAL A 153 5.46 -14.57 -4.23
CA VAL A 153 5.38 -13.48 -3.24
C VAL A 153 4.10 -13.62 -2.42
N PRO A 154 4.06 -13.19 -1.16
CA PRO A 154 2.83 -13.16 -0.38
C PRO A 154 1.82 -12.21 -1.04
N VAL A 155 0.54 -12.60 -1.03
CA VAL A 155 -0.55 -11.83 -1.63
C VAL A 155 -1.55 -11.45 -0.54
N ASP A 156 -1.92 -10.18 -0.48
CA ASP A 156 -2.85 -9.65 0.50
C ASP A 156 -4.29 -9.63 -0.03
N VAL A 157 -4.46 -9.31 -1.32
CA VAL A 157 -5.79 -9.17 -1.94
C VAL A 157 -5.85 -9.91 -3.27
N TYR A 158 -6.95 -10.62 -3.50
CA TYR A 158 -7.25 -11.32 -4.75
C TYR A 158 -8.48 -10.72 -5.42
N ILE A 159 -8.34 -10.31 -6.68
CA ILE A 159 -9.44 -9.80 -7.51
C ILE A 159 -9.73 -10.84 -8.61
N PRO A 160 -10.79 -11.66 -8.46
CA PRO A 160 -11.10 -12.72 -9.43
C PRO A 160 -11.76 -12.15 -10.68
N GLY A 161 -11.53 -12.80 -11.80
CA GLY A 161 -12.11 -12.49 -13.11
C GLY A 161 -11.18 -12.92 -14.26
N CYS A 162 -11.66 -12.83 -15.49
CA CYS A 162 -10.84 -13.17 -16.67
C CYS A 162 -11.28 -12.36 -17.90
N PRO A 163 -10.92 -11.05 -17.97
CA PRO A 163 -10.48 -10.15 -16.89
C PRO A 163 -11.56 -9.83 -15.86
N PRO A 164 -11.18 -9.27 -14.70
CA PRO A 164 -12.12 -8.90 -13.63
C PRO A 164 -12.99 -7.70 -13.98
#